data_1eabaf543feefb4cc2290308949ca799
#
_entry.id   1eabaf543feefb4cc2290308949ca799
#
_cell.length_a   1.000
_cell.length_b   1.000
_cell.length_c   1.000
_cell.angle_alpha   90.00
_cell.angle_beta   90.00
_cell.angle_gamma   90.00
#
_symmetry.space_group_name_H-M   'P 1'
#
loop_
_entity.id
_entity.type
_entity.pdbx_description
1 polymer ?
#
loop_
_entity_poly.entity_id
_entity_poly.type
_entity_poly.pdbx_seq_one_letter_code
_entity_poly.pdbx_strand_id
1 'polypeptide(L)'
;MKKIHRIAATFAAIAFSAGIACAADDYPSRPIRLITPAAPGGTTDFLARLVGAKLGEALKQQVVVDNRASASGVVAADITAHSPPDGYTLIVVYHQHTVNAALNPKLPYKVLDDFTPITQLTAAGLLLLVNPSVRSEEHTSELQSHSFI
;
A
#
# COMPACT_ATOMS: atom_id res chain seq x y z
N MET A 1 35.67 -47.92 28.52
CA MET A 1 34.66 -47.02 29.04
C MET A 1 34.76 -45.60 28.43
N LYS A 2 35.90 -44.93 28.34
CA LYS A 2 36.04 -43.56 27.80
C LYS A 2 35.62 -43.37 26.31
N LYS A 3 35.70 -44.38 25.45
CA LYS A 3 35.32 -44.31 24.03
C LYS A 3 33.81 -44.30 23.82
N ILE A 4 33.05 -45.01 24.67
CA ILE A 4 31.56 -45.07 24.55
C ILE A 4 30.92 -43.73 24.93
N HIS A 5 31.44 -43.03 25.92
CA HIS A 5 30.95 -41.71 26.31
C HIS A 5 31.19 -40.62 25.25
N ARG A 6 32.27 -40.75 24.46
CA ARG A 6 32.57 -39.81 23.37
C ARG A 6 31.60 -39.97 22.18
N ILE A 7 31.21 -41.21 21.86
CA ILE A 7 30.26 -41.51 20.77
C ILE A 7 28.85 -41.04 21.19
N ALA A 8 28.44 -41.28 22.44
CA ALA A 8 27.15 -40.80 22.94
C ALA A 8 27.02 -39.28 22.97
N ALA A 9 28.11 -38.56 23.31
CA ALA A 9 28.14 -37.10 23.31
C ALA A 9 28.04 -36.52 21.89
N THR A 10 28.61 -37.16 20.86
CA THR A 10 28.54 -36.71 19.48
C THR A 10 27.14 -36.93 18.90
N PHE A 11 26.45 -38.00 19.24
CA PHE A 11 25.07 -38.24 18.83
C PHE A 11 24.07 -37.28 19.48
N ALA A 12 24.27 -36.89 20.72
CA ALA A 12 23.44 -35.91 21.42
C ALA A 12 23.59 -34.50 20.83
N ALA A 13 24.78 -34.12 20.35
CA ALA A 13 25.01 -32.81 19.71
C ALA A 13 24.35 -32.70 18.33
N ILE A 14 24.25 -33.79 17.58
CA ILE A 14 23.59 -33.81 16.25
C ILE A 14 22.06 -33.76 16.38
N ALA A 15 21.50 -34.34 17.44
CA ALA A 15 20.06 -34.31 17.69
C ALA A 15 19.53 -32.91 18.10
N PHE A 16 20.40 -32.06 18.66
CA PHE A 16 20.01 -30.72 19.11
C PHE A 16 20.00 -29.66 17.97
N SER A 17 20.61 -29.94 16.83
CA SER A 17 20.65 -29.00 15.69
C SER A 17 19.48 -29.15 14.71
N ALA A 18 18.56 -30.09 14.91
CA ALA A 18 17.44 -30.34 14.01
C ALA A 18 16.14 -29.56 14.34
N GLY A 19 16.17 -28.58 15.23
CA GLY A 19 14.96 -27.99 15.86
C GLY A 19 14.58 -26.56 15.47
N ILE A 20 15.24 -25.91 14.50
CA ILE A 20 14.78 -24.61 14.04
C ILE A 20 14.25 -24.76 12.61
N ALA A 21 13.17 -25.53 12.45
CA ALA A 21 12.27 -25.30 11.36
C ALA A 21 11.59 -23.96 11.64
N CYS A 22 12.08 -22.88 11.03
CA CYS A 22 11.37 -21.63 10.96
C CYS A 22 10.04 -21.97 10.29
N ALA A 23 8.96 -22.04 11.06
CA ALA A 23 7.62 -22.10 10.53
C ALA A 23 7.50 -20.81 9.69
N ALA A 24 7.55 -20.93 8.37
CA ALA A 24 7.15 -19.87 7.49
C ALA A 24 5.69 -19.58 7.88
N ASP A 25 5.45 -18.46 8.56
CA ASP A 25 4.11 -18.02 8.87
C ASP A 25 3.36 -17.99 7.54
N ASP A 26 2.31 -18.82 7.43
CA ASP A 26 1.44 -18.85 6.26
C ASP A 26 0.78 -17.48 6.12
N TYR A 27 1.41 -16.61 5.32
CA TYR A 27 0.84 -15.29 5.01
C TYR A 27 -0.25 -15.45 3.93
N PRO A 28 -1.43 -14.86 4.16
CA PRO A 28 -1.89 -14.14 5.35
C PRO A 28 -2.57 -15.07 6.38
N SER A 29 -2.13 -15.02 7.65
CA SER A 29 -2.72 -15.77 8.77
C SER A 29 -3.82 -15.01 9.52
N ARG A 30 -4.01 -13.72 9.24
CA ARG A 30 -4.99 -12.81 9.86
C ARG A 30 -5.59 -11.86 8.84
N PRO A 31 -6.71 -11.17 9.15
CA PRO A 31 -7.33 -10.22 8.24
C PRO A 31 -6.38 -9.11 7.80
N ILE A 32 -6.48 -8.76 6.51
CA ILE A 32 -5.74 -7.67 5.90
C ILE A 32 -6.58 -6.40 6.00
N ARG A 33 -5.98 -5.32 6.44
CA ARG A 33 -6.61 -3.99 6.50
C ARG A 33 -6.29 -3.21 5.24
N LEU A 34 -7.33 -2.80 4.50
CA LEU A 34 -7.20 -1.98 3.29
C LEU A 34 -7.74 -0.58 3.58
N ILE A 35 -6.81 0.36 3.80
CA ILE A 35 -7.16 1.75 4.11
C ILE A 35 -7.51 2.49 2.82
N THR A 36 -8.53 3.33 2.88
CA THR A 36 -8.90 4.24 1.79
C THR A 36 -9.12 5.65 2.33
N PRO A 37 -8.58 6.69 1.65
CA PRO A 37 -8.78 8.08 2.05
C PRO A 37 -10.15 8.64 1.67
N ALA A 38 -11.01 7.82 1.09
CA ALA A 38 -12.35 8.22 0.66
C ALA A 38 -13.40 8.02 1.75
N ALA A 39 -14.44 8.84 1.71
CA ALA A 39 -15.67 8.55 2.43
C ALA A 39 -16.34 7.30 1.85
N PRO A 40 -17.12 6.55 2.65
CA PRO A 40 -17.90 5.43 2.15
C PRO A 40 -18.78 5.83 0.96
N GLY A 41 -18.80 5.01 -0.10
CA GLY A 41 -19.51 5.27 -1.36
C GLY A 41 -18.77 6.14 -2.37
N GLY A 42 -17.58 6.65 -2.04
CA GLY A 42 -16.72 7.35 -3.00
C GLY A 42 -16.04 6.40 -3.99
N THR A 43 -15.50 6.95 -5.09
CA THR A 43 -14.83 6.15 -6.16
C THR A 43 -13.71 5.27 -5.61
N THR A 44 -12.87 5.82 -4.73
CA THR A 44 -11.75 5.06 -4.15
C THR A 44 -12.25 3.98 -3.18
N ASP A 45 -13.35 4.22 -2.45
CA ASP A 45 -14.00 3.22 -1.61
C ASP A 45 -14.57 2.06 -2.44
N PHE A 46 -15.24 2.39 -3.56
CA PHE A 46 -15.74 1.37 -4.49
C PHE A 46 -14.60 0.49 -5.01
N LEU A 47 -13.50 1.08 -5.45
CA LEU A 47 -12.31 0.34 -5.91
C LEU A 47 -11.70 -0.49 -4.79
N ALA A 48 -11.58 0.06 -3.59
CA ALA A 48 -11.04 -0.67 -2.44
C ALA A 48 -11.89 -1.90 -2.10
N ARG A 49 -13.22 -1.79 -2.16
CA ARG A 49 -14.14 -2.93 -1.92
C ARG A 49 -14.06 -3.97 -3.03
N LEU A 50 -14.01 -3.54 -4.30
CA LEU A 50 -13.89 -4.44 -5.44
C LEU A 50 -12.59 -5.25 -5.38
N VAL A 51 -11.46 -4.56 -5.18
CA VAL A 51 -10.14 -5.20 -5.07
C VAL A 51 -10.04 -6.03 -3.79
N GLY A 52 -10.53 -5.50 -2.67
CA GLY A 52 -10.54 -6.20 -1.39
C GLY A 52 -11.31 -7.53 -1.42
N ALA A 53 -12.45 -7.57 -2.10
CA ALA A 53 -13.21 -8.80 -2.29
C ALA A 53 -12.42 -9.84 -3.09
N LYS A 54 -11.83 -9.44 -4.23
CA LYS A 54 -11.01 -10.32 -5.08
C LYS A 54 -9.72 -10.77 -4.41
N LEU A 55 -9.08 -9.89 -3.69
CA LEU A 55 -7.88 -10.22 -2.90
C LEU A 55 -8.22 -11.22 -1.78
N GLY A 56 -9.36 -11.02 -1.11
CA GLY A 56 -9.84 -11.93 -0.07
C GLY A 56 -10.15 -13.33 -0.60
N GLU A 57 -10.77 -13.43 -1.79
CA GLU A 57 -11.00 -14.71 -2.47
C GLU A 57 -9.66 -15.42 -2.81
N ALA A 58 -8.71 -14.68 -3.37
CA ALA A 58 -7.41 -15.23 -3.81
C ALA A 58 -6.54 -15.67 -2.62
N LEU A 59 -6.50 -14.89 -1.55
CA LEU A 59 -5.68 -15.15 -0.38
C LEU A 59 -6.38 -16.00 0.68
N LYS A 60 -7.67 -16.35 0.49
CA LYS A 60 -8.51 -17.09 1.45
C LYS A 60 -8.52 -16.44 2.83
N GLN A 61 -8.43 -15.11 2.87
CA GLN A 61 -8.40 -14.33 4.10
C GLN A 61 -9.28 -13.09 3.96
N GLN A 62 -9.86 -12.63 5.06
CA GLN A 62 -10.70 -11.44 5.06
C GLN A 62 -9.88 -10.17 4.76
N VAL A 63 -10.38 -9.32 3.85
CA VAL A 63 -9.88 -7.97 3.62
C VAL A 63 -10.90 -6.97 4.15
N VAL A 64 -10.50 -6.18 5.14
CA VAL A 64 -11.35 -5.19 5.81
C VAL A 64 -11.05 -3.82 5.25
N VAL A 65 -12.02 -3.20 4.58
CA VAL A 65 -11.89 -1.82 4.07
C VAL A 65 -12.15 -0.84 5.21
N ASP A 66 -11.16 0.00 5.48
CA ASP A 66 -11.18 1.03 6.53
C ASP A 66 -11.14 2.42 5.90
N ASN A 67 -12.26 3.13 5.96
CA ASN A 67 -12.42 4.47 5.42
C ASN A 67 -11.84 5.51 6.39
N ARG A 68 -10.79 6.22 5.97
CA ARG A 68 -10.14 7.32 6.71
C ARG A 68 -10.24 8.59 5.90
N ALA A 69 -11.47 9.05 5.69
CA ALA A 69 -11.73 10.29 4.97
C ALA A 69 -11.12 11.48 5.72
N SER A 70 -10.28 12.22 5.04
CA SER A 70 -9.68 13.45 5.55
C SER A 70 -9.32 14.38 4.40
N ALA A 71 -9.07 15.65 4.69
CA ALA A 71 -8.57 16.60 3.71
C ALA A 71 -7.32 16.04 3.02
N SER A 72 -7.41 15.87 1.71
CA SER A 72 -6.31 15.41 0.86
C SER A 72 -5.74 14.00 1.17
N GLY A 73 -6.40 13.20 2.00
CA GLY A 73 -5.98 11.82 2.31
C GLY A 73 -4.75 11.68 3.20
N VAL A 74 -4.26 12.76 3.79
CA VAL A 74 -3.02 12.76 4.61
C VAL A 74 -3.13 11.83 5.80
N VAL A 75 -4.28 11.81 6.50
CA VAL A 75 -4.48 10.96 7.69
C VAL A 75 -4.41 9.47 7.33
N ALA A 76 -5.02 9.06 6.21
CA ALA A 76 -4.98 7.68 5.74
C ALA A 76 -3.55 7.23 5.42
N ALA A 77 -2.81 8.09 4.73
CA ALA A 77 -1.41 7.85 4.38
C ALA A 77 -0.50 7.81 5.63
N ASP A 78 -0.69 8.72 6.57
CA ASP A 78 0.06 8.77 7.82
C ASP A 78 -0.11 7.48 8.64
N ILE A 79 -1.35 7.03 8.83
CA ILE A 79 -1.65 5.76 9.52
C ILE A 79 -0.96 4.59 8.83
N THR A 80 -0.94 4.57 7.50
CA THR A 80 -0.32 3.47 6.74
C THR A 80 1.21 3.52 6.86
N ALA A 81 1.82 4.69 6.71
CA ALA A 81 3.27 4.88 6.80
C ALA A 81 3.84 4.44 8.15
N HIS A 82 3.07 4.63 9.24
CA HIS A 82 3.47 4.22 10.59
C HIS A 82 2.98 2.81 10.99
N SER A 83 2.35 2.07 10.08
CA SER A 83 1.97 0.67 10.31
C SER A 83 3.16 -0.27 10.13
N PRO A 84 3.18 -1.43 10.78
CA PRO A 84 4.22 -2.45 10.54
C PRO A 84 4.31 -2.83 9.07
N PRO A 85 5.52 -2.97 8.47
CA PRO A 85 5.69 -3.34 7.07
C PRO A 85 5.58 -4.85 6.85
N ASP A 86 4.53 -5.46 7.36
CA ASP A 86 4.27 -6.90 7.38
C ASP A 86 3.25 -7.38 6.32
N GLY A 87 2.79 -6.47 5.45
CA GLY A 87 1.82 -6.75 4.39
C GLY A 87 0.36 -6.77 4.86
N TYR A 88 0.06 -6.59 6.15
CA TYR A 88 -1.32 -6.61 6.66
C TYR A 88 -2.01 -5.25 6.63
N THR A 89 -1.29 -4.18 6.33
CA THR A 89 -1.86 -2.85 6.13
C THR A 89 -1.56 -2.38 4.71
N LEU A 90 -2.59 -2.21 3.92
CA LEU A 90 -2.54 -1.73 2.56
C LEU A 90 -3.28 -0.40 2.45
N ILE A 91 -2.96 0.40 1.45
CA ILE A 91 -3.68 1.63 1.16
C ILE A 91 -4.01 1.73 -0.34
N VAL A 92 -5.21 2.19 -0.65
CA VAL A 92 -5.56 2.64 -2.02
C VAL A 92 -5.42 4.14 -2.06
N VAL A 93 -4.49 4.63 -2.87
CA VAL A 93 -4.25 6.07 -3.05
C VAL A 93 -4.72 6.55 -4.42
N TYR A 94 -4.90 7.84 -4.56
CA TYR A 94 -5.20 8.51 -5.82
C TYR A 94 -4.21 9.66 -6.05
N HIS A 95 -4.31 10.35 -7.18
CA HIS A 95 -3.36 11.39 -7.59
C HIS A 95 -3.03 12.42 -6.50
N GLN A 96 -3.95 12.70 -5.57
CA GLN A 96 -3.71 13.64 -4.48
C GLN A 96 -2.55 13.23 -3.57
N HIS A 97 -2.27 11.93 -3.46
CA HIS A 97 -1.12 11.45 -2.69
C HIS A 97 0.20 12.02 -3.21
N THR A 98 0.38 12.01 -4.53
CA THR A 98 1.56 12.59 -5.19
C THR A 98 1.55 14.13 -5.15
N VAL A 99 0.39 14.74 -5.35
CA VAL A 99 0.23 16.21 -5.27
C VAL A 99 0.57 16.74 -3.87
N ASN A 100 0.20 16.00 -2.83
CA ASN A 100 0.55 16.37 -1.45
C ASN A 100 2.06 16.50 -1.25
N ALA A 101 2.87 15.63 -1.86
CA ALA A 101 4.33 15.72 -1.78
C ALA A 101 4.87 17.03 -2.36
N ALA A 102 4.27 17.52 -3.44
CA ALA A 102 4.70 18.75 -4.10
C ALA A 102 4.23 20.02 -3.38
N LEU A 103 3.03 19.98 -2.80
CA LEU A 103 2.39 21.17 -2.23
C LEU A 103 2.55 21.31 -0.71
N ASN A 104 2.85 20.24 0.00
CA ASN A 104 2.94 20.26 1.45
C ASN A 104 4.32 19.80 1.95
N PRO A 105 5.23 20.72 2.23
CA PRO A 105 6.57 20.36 2.72
C PRO A 105 6.59 19.82 4.17
N LYS A 106 5.45 19.85 4.87
CA LYS A 106 5.32 19.40 6.26
C LYS A 106 4.47 18.13 6.39
N LEU A 107 4.57 17.22 5.40
CA LEU A 107 3.91 15.91 5.53
C LEU A 107 4.55 15.09 6.66
N PRO A 108 3.74 14.34 7.44
CA PRO A 108 4.26 13.47 8.49
C PRO A 108 4.87 12.16 7.96
N TYR A 109 4.95 11.99 6.64
CA TYR A 109 5.48 10.82 5.95
C TYR A 109 6.17 11.21 4.65
N LYS A 110 7.02 10.32 4.14
CA LYS A 110 7.69 10.46 2.85
C LYS A 110 6.97 9.62 1.80
N VAL A 111 6.44 10.28 0.77
CA VAL A 111 5.59 9.65 -0.25
C VAL A 111 6.28 8.52 -1.01
N LEU A 112 7.60 8.61 -1.23
CA LEU A 112 8.36 7.61 -1.98
C LEU A 112 9.05 6.58 -1.08
N ASP A 113 9.47 6.96 0.13
CA ASP A 113 10.33 6.13 0.96
C ASP A 113 9.52 5.24 1.92
N ASP A 114 8.36 5.74 2.41
CA ASP A 114 7.57 5.05 3.44
C ASP A 114 6.51 4.10 2.85
N PHE A 115 6.43 4.00 1.51
CA PHE A 115 5.44 3.16 0.83
C PHE A 115 6.09 2.27 -0.24
N THR A 116 5.67 1.02 -0.28
CA THR A 116 6.03 0.11 -1.36
C THR A 116 4.88 0.03 -2.36
N PRO A 117 5.03 0.52 -3.61
CA PRO A 117 3.98 0.44 -4.61
C PRO A 117 3.76 -1.03 -5.04
N ILE A 118 2.49 -1.44 -5.15
CA ILE A 118 2.12 -2.80 -5.56
C ILE A 118 1.69 -2.80 -7.02
N THR A 119 0.65 -2.02 -7.35
CA THR A 119 0.11 -1.96 -8.71
C THR A 119 -0.76 -0.73 -8.90
N GLN A 120 -0.93 -0.34 -10.16
CA GLN A 120 -1.91 0.66 -10.56
C GLN A 120 -3.26 -0.02 -10.81
N LEU A 121 -4.30 0.43 -10.09
CA LEU A 121 -5.64 -0.15 -10.20
C LEU A 121 -6.44 0.42 -11.38
N THR A 122 -6.31 1.73 -11.61
CA THR A 122 -7.04 2.45 -12.67
C THR A 122 -6.20 3.58 -13.23
N ALA A 123 -6.53 4.00 -14.46
CA ALA A 123 -6.05 5.25 -15.05
C ALA A 123 -7.27 6.06 -15.48
N ALA A 124 -7.26 7.36 -15.20
CA ALA A 124 -8.29 8.29 -15.62
C ALA A 124 -7.66 9.55 -16.23
N GLY A 125 -8.21 10.02 -17.33
CA GLY A 125 -7.84 11.30 -17.93
C GLY A 125 -8.37 12.46 -17.09
N LEU A 126 -7.61 13.53 -17.03
CA LEU A 126 -8.07 14.81 -16.48
C LEU A 126 -8.50 15.74 -17.64
N LEU A 127 -9.62 16.42 -17.46
CA LEU A 127 -10.11 17.43 -18.38
C LEU A 127 -10.03 18.80 -17.70
N LEU A 128 -9.39 19.74 -18.37
CA LEU A 128 -9.43 21.14 -17.96
C LEU A 128 -10.65 21.78 -18.63
N LEU A 129 -11.60 22.19 -17.82
CA LEU A 129 -12.77 22.90 -18.26
C LEU A 129 -12.69 24.38 -17.85
N VAL A 130 -12.90 25.29 -18.78
CA VAL A 130 -12.96 26.71 -18.53
C VAL A 130 -14.31 27.24 -18.91
N ASN A 131 -14.71 28.36 -18.33
CA ASN A 131 -15.94 29.05 -18.73
C ASN A 131 -15.81 29.55 -20.20
N PRO A 132 -16.82 29.41 -21.05
CA PRO A 132 -16.78 29.88 -22.46
C PRO A 132 -16.43 31.36 -22.64
N SER A 133 -16.65 32.20 -21.60
CA SER A 133 -16.27 33.61 -21.62
C SER A 133 -14.77 33.86 -21.47
N VAL A 134 -14.01 32.85 -21.04
CA VAL A 134 -12.53 32.95 -20.98
C VAL A 134 -11.99 32.75 -22.38
N ARG A 135 -11.39 33.79 -22.96
CA ARG A 135 -10.76 33.71 -24.28
C ARG A 135 -9.63 32.69 -24.23
N SER A 136 -9.82 31.56 -24.89
CA SER A 136 -8.90 30.40 -24.88
C SER A 136 -7.71 30.55 -25.82
N GLU A 137 -7.64 31.63 -26.60
CA GLU A 137 -6.71 31.71 -27.73
C GLU A 137 -5.26 31.97 -27.36
N GLU A 138 -5.00 32.53 -26.16
CA GLU A 138 -3.65 32.82 -25.74
C GLU A 138 -3.05 31.73 -24.77
N HIS A 139 -3.90 30.96 -24.10
CA HIS A 139 -3.42 29.97 -23.08
C HIS A 139 -3.45 28.52 -23.56
N THR A 140 -4.20 28.18 -24.59
CA THR A 140 -4.26 26.83 -25.15
C THR A 140 -2.99 26.46 -25.94
N SER A 141 -2.32 27.43 -26.56
CA SER A 141 -1.07 27.20 -27.29
C SER A 141 0.11 26.87 -26.37
N GLU A 142 0.16 27.43 -25.17
CA GLU A 142 1.19 27.10 -24.19
C GLU A 142 0.99 25.70 -23.59
N LEU A 143 -0.24 25.28 -23.31
CA LEU A 143 -0.53 23.93 -22.78
C LEU A 143 -0.31 22.83 -23.81
N GLN A 144 -0.47 23.10 -25.10
CA GLN A 144 -0.19 22.14 -26.17
C GLN A 144 1.32 21.99 -26.48
N SER A 145 2.14 22.96 -26.12
CA SER A 145 3.60 22.88 -26.35
C SER A 145 4.35 22.00 -25.34
N HIS A 146 3.74 21.68 -24.21
CA HIS A 146 4.26 20.73 -23.23
C HIS A 146 3.65 19.35 -23.45
N SER A 147 3.97 18.76 -24.62
CA SER A 147 3.77 17.32 -24.83
C SER A 147 4.72 16.59 -23.87
N PHE A 148 4.17 16.00 -22.83
CA PHE A 148 4.92 15.12 -21.94
C PHE A 148 5.31 13.86 -22.72
N ILE A 149 6.63 13.75 -22.96
CA ILE A 149 7.28 12.51 -23.41
C ILE A 149 7.38 11.57 -22.24
#